data_f5f6a98d8d727bdfff84411f2b6a1464
#
_entry.id   f5f6a98d8d727bdfff84411f2b6a1464
#
_cell.length_a   1.000
_cell.length_b   1.000
_cell.length_c   1.000
_cell.angle_alpha   90.00
_cell.angle_beta   90.00
_cell.angle_gamma   90.00
#
_symmetry.space_group_name_H-M   'P 1'
#
loop_
_entity.id
_entity.type
_entity.pdbx_description
1 polymer ?
#
loop_
_entity_poly.entity_id
_entity_poly.type
_entity_poly.pdbx_seq_one_letter_code
_entity_poly.pdbx_strand_id
1 'polypeptide(L)'
;MTKGKKRGLLLYLIVVIILGVVTQLVPQVTGALTKTEILQYENMQITDDVTCYFVRNETVHLAQTAGTINYYIENGIKVRKNTKILDITPHAASADAETKYGDMITRLGSSDVTLTQMSSAKTGVVSYYVDGYEGYFTPEKMERIKYENVKDVEFKPVNLTRKTTLAGEPLFKICENNYWYMIAWVEPGNIAKYEVGRSVKADLPMGQVKATVEQIVDQGEKWLVIMKTTVFYEDFDKLRSTKATIITQDYSGITVRNSSITTEKGVIGVYIKSKNGDFIFKPVNIITSDGDYSLVSVSNFYDKEGKEVSTVEIYDEILKNPKQDYKSDEKNTKE
;
A
#
# COMPACT_ATOMS: atom_id res chain seq x y z
N MET A 1 -9.07 -12.69 67.72
CA MET A 1 -10.14 -11.95 66.99
C MET A 1 -11.49 -12.38 67.46
N THR A 2 -12.27 -11.51 68.03
CA THR A 2 -13.61 -11.77 68.59
C THR A 2 -14.57 -12.15 67.41
N LYS A 3 -15.54 -13.04 67.74
CA LYS A 3 -16.53 -13.54 66.72
C LYS A 3 -17.21 -12.40 65.92
N GLY A 4 -17.37 -11.21 66.48
CA GLY A 4 -17.93 -10.03 65.79
C GLY A 4 -17.00 -9.44 64.69
N LYS A 5 -15.67 -9.40 64.91
CA LYS A 5 -14.72 -8.91 63.87
C LYS A 5 -14.63 -9.83 62.68
N LYS A 6 -14.79 -11.15 62.85
CA LYS A 6 -14.82 -12.12 61.72
C LYS A 6 -16.09 -11.97 60.89
N ARG A 7 -17.26 -11.69 61.50
CA ARG A 7 -18.51 -11.44 60.76
C ARG A 7 -18.46 -10.13 59.95
N GLY A 8 -17.89 -9.06 60.53
CA GLY A 8 -17.71 -7.80 59.83
C GLY A 8 -16.78 -7.91 58.61
N LEU A 9 -15.67 -8.66 58.75
CA LEU A 9 -14.75 -8.92 57.63
C LEU A 9 -15.40 -9.73 56.53
N LEU A 10 -16.22 -10.74 56.86
CA LEU A 10 -16.94 -11.57 55.90
C LEU A 10 -17.98 -10.72 55.13
N LEU A 11 -18.73 -9.86 55.80
CA LEU A 11 -19.69 -8.94 55.18
C LEU A 11 -19.01 -7.97 54.24
N TYR A 12 -17.87 -7.40 54.61
CA TYR A 12 -17.07 -6.54 53.75
C TYR A 12 -16.59 -7.25 52.47
N LEU A 13 -16.08 -8.49 52.60
CA LEU A 13 -15.65 -9.31 51.48
C LEU A 13 -16.81 -9.61 50.51
N ILE A 14 -18.00 -9.92 51.04
CA ILE A 14 -19.20 -10.17 50.22
C ILE A 14 -19.60 -8.89 49.44
N VAL A 15 -19.56 -7.72 50.07
CA VAL A 15 -19.88 -6.45 49.40
C VAL A 15 -18.87 -6.13 48.32
N VAL A 16 -17.57 -6.37 48.54
CA VAL A 16 -16.51 -6.17 47.51
C VAL A 16 -16.69 -7.11 46.35
N ILE A 17 -17.04 -8.38 46.61
CA ILE A 17 -17.32 -9.36 45.53
C ILE A 17 -18.55 -8.94 44.73
N ILE A 18 -19.64 -8.54 45.40
CA ILE A 18 -20.85 -8.07 44.72
C ILE A 18 -20.54 -6.83 43.87
N LEU A 19 -19.76 -5.87 44.39
CA LEU A 19 -19.34 -4.68 43.64
C LEU A 19 -18.49 -5.05 42.43
N GLY A 20 -17.56 -5.99 42.56
CA GLY A 20 -16.75 -6.51 41.46
C GLY A 20 -17.57 -7.20 40.39
N VAL A 21 -18.55 -8.00 40.78
CA VAL A 21 -19.49 -8.66 39.84
C VAL A 21 -20.37 -7.63 39.14
N VAL A 22 -20.89 -6.65 39.85
CA VAL A 22 -21.71 -5.57 39.29
C VAL A 22 -20.90 -4.74 38.30
N THR A 23 -19.66 -4.36 38.64
CA THR A 23 -18.80 -3.55 37.74
C THR A 23 -18.36 -4.31 36.47
N GLN A 24 -18.28 -5.63 36.52
CA GLN A 24 -17.96 -6.44 35.33
C GLN A 24 -19.20 -6.84 34.50
N LEU A 25 -20.33 -7.16 35.14
CA LEU A 25 -21.55 -7.63 34.44
C LEU A 25 -22.39 -6.47 33.87
N VAL A 26 -22.48 -5.33 34.59
CA VAL A 26 -23.31 -4.20 34.13
C VAL A 26 -22.87 -3.66 32.77
N PRO A 27 -21.59 -3.44 32.48
CA PRO A 27 -21.17 -2.99 31.12
C PRO A 27 -21.49 -3.99 30.03
N GLN A 28 -21.38 -5.31 30.30
CA GLN A 28 -21.70 -6.35 29.31
C GLN A 28 -23.20 -6.44 29.05
N VAL A 29 -24.01 -6.30 30.10
CA VAL A 29 -25.49 -6.35 29.98
C VAL A 29 -26.02 -5.05 29.36
N THR A 30 -25.50 -3.88 29.74
CA THR A 30 -25.90 -2.61 29.11
C THR A 30 -25.46 -2.51 27.66
N GLY A 31 -24.28 -3.02 27.30
CA GLY A 31 -23.82 -3.11 25.90
C GLY A 31 -24.69 -4.03 25.04
N ALA A 32 -25.22 -5.13 25.61
CA ALA A 32 -26.15 -6.03 24.94
C ALA A 32 -27.58 -5.48 24.83
N LEU A 33 -27.96 -4.55 25.74
CA LEU A 33 -29.29 -3.92 25.78
C LEU A 33 -29.37 -2.61 25.00
N THR A 34 -28.24 -2.02 24.57
CA THR A 34 -28.25 -0.82 23.72
C THR A 34 -28.70 -1.21 22.32
N LYS A 35 -29.95 -0.86 21.99
CA LYS A 35 -30.55 -1.04 20.64
C LYS A 35 -29.95 -0.11 19.60
N THR A 36 -29.07 0.80 19.99
CA THR A 36 -28.51 1.88 19.17
C THR A 36 -26.98 1.84 19.11
N GLU A 37 -26.41 2.45 18.09
CA GLU A 37 -24.98 2.74 17.94
C GLU A 37 -24.78 4.16 17.43
N ILE A 38 -23.64 4.76 17.77
CA ILE A 38 -23.27 6.10 17.33
C ILE A 38 -22.41 6.00 16.10
N LEU A 39 -22.78 6.73 15.05
CA LEU A 39 -22.07 6.78 13.79
C LEU A 39 -20.72 7.50 13.92
N GLN A 40 -19.69 6.90 13.32
CA GLN A 40 -18.34 7.46 13.30
C GLN A 40 -17.87 7.64 11.85
N TYR A 41 -16.98 8.61 11.67
CA TYR A 41 -16.32 8.84 10.39
C TYR A 41 -15.06 7.98 10.32
N GLU A 42 -14.95 7.16 9.29
CA GLU A 42 -13.83 6.25 9.10
C GLU A 42 -13.35 6.25 7.65
N ASN A 43 -12.14 5.75 7.46
CA ASN A 43 -11.58 5.46 6.15
C ASN A 43 -11.61 3.95 5.92
N MET A 44 -12.12 3.53 4.78
CA MET A 44 -12.13 2.14 4.35
C MET A 44 -11.24 2.00 3.12
N GLN A 45 -10.21 1.16 3.23
CA GLN A 45 -9.27 0.93 2.14
C GLN A 45 -9.41 -0.49 1.61
N ILE A 46 -9.43 -0.62 0.27
CA ILE A 46 -9.29 -1.91 -0.39
C ILE A 46 -7.82 -2.07 -0.74
N THR A 47 -7.20 -3.06 -0.13
CA THR A 47 -5.76 -3.28 -0.23
C THR A 47 -5.44 -4.65 -0.84
N ASP A 48 -4.20 -4.78 -1.30
CA ASP A 48 -3.61 -6.04 -1.73
C ASP A 48 -2.13 -6.07 -1.36
N ASP A 49 -1.71 -7.12 -0.66
CA ASP A 49 -0.31 -7.30 -0.25
C ASP A 49 0.44 -8.10 -1.32
N VAL A 50 1.41 -7.47 -1.94
CA VAL A 50 2.16 -8.04 -3.06
C VAL A 50 3.67 -7.81 -2.92
N THR A 51 4.45 -8.54 -3.70
CA THR A 51 5.84 -8.17 -3.95
C THR A 51 5.88 -7.32 -5.22
N CYS A 52 6.31 -6.06 -5.08
CA CYS A 52 6.55 -5.16 -6.19
C CYS A 52 7.97 -5.30 -6.70
N TYR A 53 8.12 -5.31 -8.02
CA TYR A 53 9.41 -5.29 -8.71
C TYR A 53 9.55 -3.97 -9.47
N PHE A 54 10.71 -3.32 -9.31
CA PHE A 54 10.97 -2.00 -9.88
C PHE A 54 11.57 -2.14 -11.29
N VAL A 55 10.90 -1.53 -12.24
CA VAL A 55 11.26 -1.52 -13.65
C VAL A 55 11.61 -0.10 -14.06
N ARG A 56 12.80 0.09 -14.62
CA ARG A 56 13.37 1.40 -14.97
C ARG A 56 14.18 1.31 -16.23
N ASN A 57 14.40 2.46 -16.87
CA ASN A 57 15.46 2.61 -17.85
C ASN A 57 16.79 2.86 -17.14
N GLU A 58 17.67 1.90 -17.19
CA GLU A 58 18.99 1.94 -16.54
C GLU A 58 20.07 1.72 -17.58
N THR A 59 21.18 2.48 -17.47
CA THR A 59 22.34 2.29 -18.33
C THR A 59 23.56 2.10 -17.46
N VAL A 60 24.21 0.95 -17.53
CA VAL A 60 25.43 0.63 -16.81
C VAL A 60 26.64 1.06 -17.62
N HIS A 61 27.56 1.79 -16.98
CA HIS A 61 28.80 2.29 -17.57
C HIS A 61 29.96 1.40 -17.14
N LEU A 62 30.71 0.88 -18.11
CA LEU A 62 31.88 0.05 -17.86
C LEU A 62 33.18 0.83 -18.06
N ALA A 63 34.21 0.42 -17.34
CA ALA A 63 35.56 0.94 -17.49
C ALA A 63 36.16 0.59 -18.84
N GLN A 64 36.69 1.55 -19.55
CA GLN A 64 37.42 1.32 -20.81
C GLN A 64 38.85 0.86 -20.55
N THR A 65 39.47 1.31 -19.47
CA THR A 65 40.86 1.03 -19.09
C THR A 65 40.95 0.68 -17.62
N ALA A 66 41.97 -0.08 -17.25
CA ALA A 66 42.36 -0.23 -15.86
C ALA A 66 42.95 1.06 -15.29
N GLY A 67 42.74 1.34 -14.01
CA GLY A 67 43.26 2.53 -13.39
C GLY A 67 42.68 2.88 -12.02
N THR A 68 43.12 4.03 -11.51
CA THR A 68 42.57 4.61 -10.27
C THR A 68 41.34 5.47 -10.59
N ILE A 69 40.27 5.31 -9.83
CA ILE A 69 39.02 6.00 -10.01
C ILE A 69 38.98 7.27 -9.16
N ASN A 70 38.62 8.39 -9.79
CA ASN A 70 38.39 9.68 -9.14
C ASN A 70 36.89 10.04 -9.30
N TYR A 71 36.16 10.08 -8.22
CA TYR A 71 34.72 10.35 -8.21
C TYR A 71 34.47 11.85 -8.10
N TYR A 72 33.51 12.37 -8.89
CA TYR A 72 33.06 13.77 -8.88
C TYR A 72 31.62 13.92 -8.41
N ILE A 73 30.79 12.91 -8.60
CA ILE A 73 29.36 12.91 -8.26
C ILE A 73 29.09 11.82 -7.23
N GLU A 74 28.35 12.16 -6.20
CA GLU A 74 27.91 11.21 -5.17
C GLU A 74 26.75 10.32 -5.64
N ASN A 75 26.53 9.21 -4.93
CA ASN A 75 25.38 8.34 -5.18
C ASN A 75 24.05 9.06 -4.92
N GLY A 76 23.04 8.79 -5.74
CA GLY A 76 21.69 9.36 -5.60
C GLY A 76 21.53 10.77 -6.20
N ILE A 77 22.60 11.37 -6.72
CA ILE A 77 22.53 12.71 -7.31
C ILE A 77 21.94 12.65 -8.72
N LYS A 78 20.98 13.53 -9.00
CA LYS A 78 20.40 13.72 -10.33
C LYS A 78 21.35 14.56 -11.20
N VAL A 79 21.67 14.05 -12.36
CA VAL A 79 22.58 14.69 -13.33
C VAL A 79 21.92 14.85 -14.69
N ARG A 80 22.44 15.83 -15.46
CA ARG A 80 22.07 16.00 -16.87
C ARG A 80 22.94 15.10 -17.75
N LYS A 81 22.48 14.82 -18.95
CA LYS A 81 23.28 14.18 -20.00
C LYS A 81 24.61 14.93 -20.15
N ASN A 82 25.70 14.18 -20.37
CA ASN A 82 27.09 14.66 -20.52
C ASN A 82 27.73 15.24 -19.23
N THR A 83 27.10 15.08 -18.06
CA THR A 83 27.76 15.41 -16.79
C THR A 83 28.87 14.40 -16.52
N LYS A 84 30.09 14.88 -16.25
CA LYS A 84 31.23 14.04 -15.86
C LYS A 84 30.96 13.45 -14.47
N ILE A 85 30.93 12.12 -14.36
CA ILE A 85 30.59 11.40 -13.11
C ILE A 85 31.87 11.05 -12.34
N LEU A 86 32.83 10.52 -13.04
CA LEU A 86 34.12 10.11 -12.49
C LEU A 86 35.21 10.23 -13.57
N ASP A 87 36.43 9.90 -13.20
CA ASP A 87 37.57 9.79 -14.11
C ASP A 87 38.41 8.58 -13.75
N ILE A 88 39.17 8.05 -14.71
CA ILE A 88 40.13 6.98 -14.46
C ILE A 88 41.50 7.47 -14.84
N THR A 89 42.42 7.49 -13.85
CA THR A 89 43.84 7.67 -14.10
C THR A 89 44.43 6.32 -14.49
N PRO A 90 44.81 6.11 -15.77
CA PRO A 90 45.24 4.79 -16.24
C PRO A 90 46.53 4.32 -15.56
N HIS A 91 46.58 3.06 -15.21
CA HIS A 91 47.81 2.36 -14.85
C HIS A 91 47.72 0.88 -15.25
N ALA A 92 48.84 0.21 -15.40
CA ALA A 92 48.86 -1.19 -15.73
C ALA A 92 48.19 -2.03 -14.63
N ALA A 93 47.30 -2.93 -15.01
CA ALA A 93 46.79 -3.94 -14.09
C ALA A 93 47.89 -4.94 -13.72
N SER A 94 47.81 -5.53 -12.54
CA SER A 94 48.68 -6.66 -12.18
C SER A 94 48.40 -7.82 -13.14
N ALA A 95 49.46 -8.61 -13.47
CA ALA A 95 49.33 -9.75 -14.39
C ALA A 95 48.26 -10.77 -13.95
N ASP A 96 48.05 -10.91 -12.63
CA ASP A 96 47.09 -11.85 -12.02
C ASP A 96 45.80 -11.18 -11.56
N ALA A 97 45.46 -9.98 -12.07
CA ALA A 97 44.26 -9.26 -11.67
C ALA A 97 43.01 -9.88 -12.31
N GLU A 98 42.19 -10.53 -11.51
CA GLU A 98 40.89 -11.06 -11.92
C GLU A 98 39.74 -10.15 -11.49
N THR A 99 38.71 -10.05 -12.32
CA THR A 99 37.51 -9.28 -11.98
C THR A 99 36.62 -10.08 -11.03
N LYS A 100 36.16 -9.43 -9.96
CA LYS A 100 35.14 -9.99 -9.06
C LYS A 100 33.69 -9.81 -9.57
N TYR A 101 33.51 -9.18 -10.73
CA TYR A 101 32.21 -8.86 -11.31
C TYR A 101 31.81 -9.74 -12.49
N GLY A 102 32.51 -10.86 -12.76
CA GLY A 102 32.30 -11.71 -13.93
C GLY A 102 30.84 -12.18 -14.09
N ASP A 103 30.26 -12.73 -13.02
CA ASP A 103 28.86 -13.18 -13.03
C ASP A 103 27.86 -12.04 -13.25
N MET A 104 28.13 -10.87 -12.69
CA MET A 104 27.28 -9.69 -12.86
C MET A 104 27.35 -9.20 -14.31
N ILE A 105 28.54 -9.09 -14.89
CA ILE A 105 28.75 -8.67 -16.28
C ILE A 105 28.04 -9.63 -17.24
N THR A 106 28.11 -10.94 -16.94
CA THR A 106 27.40 -11.95 -17.73
C THR A 106 25.89 -11.77 -17.68
N ARG A 107 25.31 -11.44 -16.52
CA ARG A 107 23.87 -11.19 -16.37
C ARG A 107 23.43 -9.88 -17.02
N LEU A 108 24.25 -8.82 -16.98
CA LEU A 108 23.94 -7.53 -17.61
C LEU A 108 23.68 -7.67 -19.11
N GLY A 109 24.39 -8.56 -19.78
CA GLY A 109 24.28 -8.70 -21.24
C GLY A 109 24.84 -7.48 -22.00
N SER A 110 24.66 -7.47 -23.32
CA SER A 110 25.22 -6.42 -24.17
C SER A 110 24.32 -5.21 -24.42
N SER A 111 23.03 -5.30 -24.12
CA SER A 111 22.06 -4.28 -24.54
C SER A 111 21.95 -3.06 -23.62
N ASP A 112 22.38 -3.20 -22.35
CA ASP A 112 22.19 -2.17 -21.30
C ASP A 112 23.52 -1.64 -20.77
N VAL A 113 24.58 -1.92 -21.51
CA VAL A 113 25.95 -1.60 -21.14
C VAL A 113 26.54 -0.65 -22.17
N THR A 114 27.19 0.41 -21.69
CA THR A 114 27.89 1.34 -22.56
C THR A 114 29.35 1.49 -22.14
N LEU A 115 30.22 1.43 -23.14
CA LEU A 115 31.63 1.81 -23.01
C LEU A 115 31.74 3.29 -23.33
N THR A 116 31.41 4.18 -22.38
CA THR A 116 31.43 5.61 -22.64
C THR A 116 32.44 6.37 -21.80
N GLN A 117 32.74 7.55 -22.30
CA GLN A 117 33.49 8.56 -21.59
C GLN A 117 32.86 8.84 -20.23
N MET A 118 33.39 8.43 -19.15
CA MET A 118 33.07 8.64 -17.74
C MET A 118 32.03 9.73 -17.38
N SER A 119 31.12 10.00 -18.32
CA SER A 119 30.07 11.00 -18.29
C SER A 119 28.71 10.35 -18.47
N SER A 120 27.66 10.94 -17.91
CA SER A 120 26.30 10.45 -18.04
C SER A 120 25.83 10.40 -19.51
N ALA A 121 25.42 9.24 -19.99
CA ALA A 121 24.83 9.07 -21.32
C ALA A 121 23.44 9.71 -21.45
N LYS A 122 22.70 9.82 -20.32
CA LYS A 122 21.32 10.33 -20.25
C LYS A 122 21.14 11.21 -19.01
N THR A 123 20.03 11.92 -18.95
CA THR A 123 19.60 12.60 -17.72
C THR A 123 18.99 11.58 -16.77
N GLY A 124 19.40 11.56 -15.52
CA GLY A 124 18.92 10.60 -14.53
C GLY A 124 19.66 10.69 -13.20
N VAL A 125 19.47 9.70 -12.36
CA VAL A 125 20.11 9.57 -11.06
C VAL A 125 21.34 8.67 -11.19
N VAL A 126 22.48 9.13 -10.67
CA VAL A 126 23.71 8.34 -10.58
C VAL A 126 23.55 7.30 -9.48
N SER A 127 23.82 6.05 -9.80
CA SER A 127 23.89 4.98 -8.80
C SER A 127 25.18 4.19 -8.93
N TYR A 128 25.83 3.97 -7.80
CA TYR A 128 26.96 3.02 -7.68
C TYR A 128 26.51 1.65 -7.22
N TYR A 129 25.21 1.35 -7.34
CA TYR A 129 24.65 0.05 -6.98
C TYR A 129 24.08 -0.64 -8.22
N VAL A 130 24.55 -1.86 -8.50
CA VAL A 130 24.17 -2.68 -9.64
C VAL A 130 23.83 -4.08 -9.14
N ASP A 131 22.75 -4.68 -9.61
CA ASP A 131 22.33 -6.03 -9.24
C ASP A 131 22.50 -7.07 -10.37
N GLY A 132 22.80 -6.59 -11.58
CA GLY A 132 22.97 -7.43 -12.78
C GLY A 132 21.66 -7.73 -13.51
N TYR A 133 20.54 -7.17 -13.09
CA TYR A 133 19.23 -7.34 -13.70
C TYR A 133 18.72 -6.07 -14.40
N GLU A 134 19.58 -5.06 -14.58
CA GLU A 134 19.24 -3.80 -15.22
C GLU A 134 18.71 -4.00 -16.64
N GLY A 135 19.24 -4.97 -17.38
CA GLY A 135 18.75 -5.32 -18.72
C GLY A 135 17.58 -6.29 -18.75
N TYR A 136 17.18 -6.84 -17.62
CA TYR A 136 16.03 -7.73 -17.51
C TYR A 136 14.75 -6.96 -17.15
N PHE A 137 14.81 -6.07 -16.17
CA PHE A 137 13.69 -5.24 -15.70
C PHE A 137 13.62 -3.90 -16.43
N THR A 138 13.42 -3.96 -17.76
CA THR A 138 13.24 -2.76 -18.60
C THR A 138 11.79 -2.58 -19.03
N PRO A 139 11.33 -1.34 -19.30
CA PRO A 139 9.96 -1.10 -19.77
C PRO A 139 9.58 -1.90 -21.00
N GLU A 140 10.53 -2.17 -21.93
CA GLU A 140 10.29 -2.92 -23.17
C GLU A 140 10.10 -4.42 -22.94
N LYS A 141 10.60 -4.94 -21.81
CA LYS A 141 10.57 -6.37 -21.49
C LYS A 141 9.56 -6.72 -20.40
N MET A 142 9.08 -5.75 -19.59
CA MET A 142 8.31 -5.99 -18.36
C MET A 142 7.06 -6.85 -18.56
N GLU A 143 6.34 -6.69 -19.68
CA GLU A 143 5.14 -7.48 -19.98
C GLU A 143 5.42 -8.98 -20.16
N ARG A 144 6.65 -9.33 -20.58
CA ARG A 144 7.09 -10.69 -20.87
C ARG A 144 7.74 -11.38 -19.66
N ILE A 145 8.00 -10.64 -18.59
CA ILE A 145 8.57 -11.21 -17.37
C ILE A 145 7.52 -12.14 -16.76
N LYS A 146 7.94 -13.37 -16.44
CA LYS A 146 7.08 -14.38 -15.80
C LYS A 146 7.37 -14.45 -14.32
N TYR A 147 6.32 -14.66 -13.52
CA TYR A 147 6.42 -14.80 -12.07
C TYR A 147 7.42 -15.89 -11.68
N GLU A 148 7.36 -17.05 -12.33
CA GLU A 148 8.24 -18.19 -12.06
C GLU A 148 9.75 -17.87 -12.23
N ASN A 149 10.09 -16.89 -13.05
CA ASN A 149 11.49 -16.53 -13.31
C ASN A 149 12.07 -15.59 -12.21
N VAL A 150 11.22 -15.03 -11.35
CA VAL A 150 11.64 -13.98 -10.41
C VAL A 150 11.26 -14.25 -8.95
N LYS A 151 10.28 -15.13 -8.70
CA LYS A 151 9.72 -15.38 -7.35
C LYS A 151 10.76 -15.82 -6.32
N ASP A 152 11.74 -16.61 -6.74
CA ASP A 152 12.77 -17.19 -5.88
C ASP A 152 14.13 -16.48 -6.01
N VAL A 153 14.18 -15.37 -6.76
CA VAL A 153 15.42 -14.63 -7.00
C VAL A 153 15.64 -13.63 -5.88
N GLU A 154 16.78 -13.71 -5.23
CA GLU A 154 17.24 -12.71 -4.27
C GLU A 154 18.06 -11.64 -5.02
N PHE A 155 17.49 -10.43 -5.13
CA PHE A 155 18.15 -9.30 -5.78
C PHE A 155 19.05 -8.58 -4.79
N LYS A 156 20.36 -8.71 -4.96
CA LYS A 156 21.37 -8.11 -4.09
C LYS A 156 22.12 -7.01 -4.83
N PRO A 157 21.88 -5.72 -4.52
CA PRO A 157 22.67 -4.66 -5.11
C PRO A 157 24.12 -4.70 -4.59
N VAL A 158 25.04 -4.64 -5.52
CA VAL A 158 26.49 -4.61 -5.22
C VAL A 158 26.96 -3.17 -5.31
N ASN A 159 27.61 -2.68 -4.25
CA ASN A 159 28.26 -1.39 -4.24
C ASN A 159 29.54 -1.42 -5.09
N LEU A 160 29.60 -0.62 -6.12
CA LEU A 160 30.71 -0.50 -7.08
C LEU A 160 31.80 0.47 -6.64
N THR A 161 31.60 1.21 -5.55
CA THR A 161 32.57 2.20 -5.06
C THR A 161 33.87 1.52 -4.64
N ARG A 162 34.97 1.89 -5.27
CA ARG A 162 36.30 1.32 -5.04
C ARG A 162 37.41 2.26 -5.53
N LYS A 163 38.63 2.02 -5.16
CA LYS A 163 39.79 2.86 -5.54
C LYS A 163 40.32 2.60 -6.96
N THR A 164 40.27 1.34 -7.41
CA THR A 164 40.82 0.91 -8.70
C THR A 164 39.82 0.06 -9.47
N THR A 165 39.97 0.00 -10.78
CA THR A 165 39.15 -0.80 -11.69
C THR A 165 39.99 -1.51 -12.72
N LEU A 166 39.47 -2.62 -13.25
CA LEU A 166 39.96 -3.29 -14.47
C LEU A 166 39.09 -2.84 -15.66
N ALA A 167 39.65 -3.00 -16.86
CA ALA A 167 38.89 -2.78 -18.09
C ALA A 167 37.69 -3.73 -18.14
N GLY A 168 36.53 -3.24 -18.57
CA GLY A 168 35.28 -4.02 -18.65
C GLY A 168 34.50 -4.11 -17.33
N GLU A 169 35.02 -3.66 -16.20
CA GLU A 169 34.26 -3.69 -14.93
C GLU A 169 33.22 -2.58 -14.86
N PRO A 170 32.05 -2.82 -14.21
CA PRO A 170 31.04 -1.80 -14.00
C PRO A 170 31.52 -0.73 -13.05
N LEU A 171 31.20 0.53 -13.33
CA LEU A 171 31.61 1.71 -12.58
C LEU A 171 30.45 2.39 -11.88
N PHE A 172 29.38 2.64 -12.60
CA PHE A 172 28.14 3.26 -12.16
C PHE A 172 27.03 2.97 -13.14
N LYS A 173 25.80 3.26 -12.75
CA LYS A 173 24.67 3.29 -13.69
C LYS A 173 23.96 4.64 -13.62
N ILE A 174 23.25 4.97 -14.67
CA ILE A 174 22.30 6.08 -14.73
C ILE A 174 20.90 5.51 -14.76
N CYS A 175 20.08 5.86 -13.76
CA CYS A 175 18.67 5.54 -13.69
C CYS A 175 17.84 6.72 -14.18
N GLU A 176 17.12 6.59 -15.30
CA GLU A 176 16.17 7.60 -15.74
C GLU A 176 15.05 7.73 -14.72
N ASN A 177 14.69 8.94 -14.31
CA ASN A 177 13.73 9.20 -13.23
C ASN A 177 12.54 10.07 -13.66
N ASN A 178 12.30 10.22 -14.96
CA ASN A 178 11.11 10.93 -15.46
C ASN A 178 9.84 10.15 -15.15
N TYR A 179 9.91 8.85 -15.28
CA TYR A 179 8.92 7.87 -14.87
C TYR A 179 9.61 6.52 -14.64
N TRP A 180 8.97 5.69 -13.86
CA TRP A 180 9.36 4.31 -13.64
C TRP A 180 8.13 3.46 -13.34
N TYR A 181 8.30 2.16 -13.28
CA TYR A 181 7.20 1.23 -13.09
C TYR A 181 7.42 0.35 -11.87
N MET A 182 6.32 -0.04 -11.28
CA MET A 182 6.21 -1.18 -10.37
C MET A 182 5.40 -2.25 -11.06
N ILE A 183 5.91 -3.47 -11.09
CA ILE A 183 5.14 -4.62 -11.56
C ILE A 183 4.90 -5.56 -10.39
N ALA A 184 3.72 -6.16 -10.34
CA ALA A 184 3.34 -7.12 -9.32
C ALA A 184 2.48 -8.21 -9.92
N TRP A 185 2.59 -9.43 -9.38
CA TRP A 185 1.73 -10.54 -9.74
C TRP A 185 0.64 -10.72 -8.69
N VAL A 186 -0.59 -10.64 -9.16
CA VAL A 186 -1.82 -10.64 -8.36
C VAL A 186 -2.55 -11.97 -8.58
N GLU A 187 -3.11 -12.51 -7.51
CA GLU A 187 -3.97 -13.71 -7.58
C GLU A 187 -5.26 -13.43 -8.36
N PRO A 188 -5.81 -14.42 -9.09
CA PRO A 188 -7.05 -14.22 -9.85
C PRO A 188 -8.22 -13.69 -9.02
N GLY A 189 -8.34 -14.07 -7.76
CA GLY A 189 -9.37 -13.57 -6.84
C GLY A 189 -9.26 -12.10 -6.48
N ASN A 190 -8.07 -11.51 -6.63
CA ASN A 190 -7.79 -10.13 -6.27
C ASN A 190 -7.79 -9.17 -7.47
N ILE A 191 -7.77 -9.69 -8.70
CA ILE A 191 -7.61 -8.84 -9.90
C ILE A 191 -8.75 -7.83 -10.07
N ALA A 192 -9.96 -8.15 -9.60
CA ALA A 192 -11.10 -7.25 -9.64
C ALA A 192 -10.90 -5.94 -8.86
N LYS A 193 -9.90 -5.88 -7.96
CA LYS A 193 -9.52 -4.66 -7.24
C LYS A 193 -8.80 -3.65 -8.15
N TYR A 194 -8.24 -4.09 -9.28
CA TYR A 194 -7.43 -3.28 -10.19
C TYR A 194 -8.20 -2.93 -11.45
N GLU A 195 -8.00 -1.71 -11.92
CA GLU A 195 -8.62 -1.20 -13.14
C GLU A 195 -7.62 -0.34 -13.90
N VAL A 196 -7.44 -0.58 -15.20
CA VAL A 196 -6.53 0.19 -16.05
C VAL A 196 -6.95 1.67 -16.07
N GLY A 197 -5.97 2.56 -15.92
CA GLY A 197 -6.18 4.00 -15.82
C GLY A 197 -6.49 4.50 -14.40
N ARG A 198 -6.81 3.62 -13.46
CA ARG A 198 -7.08 4.01 -12.06
C ARG A 198 -5.80 4.32 -11.30
N SER A 199 -5.88 5.37 -10.48
CA SER A 199 -4.80 5.72 -9.54
C SER A 199 -4.82 4.79 -8.33
N VAL A 200 -3.65 4.29 -7.96
CA VAL A 200 -3.40 3.47 -6.76
C VAL A 200 -2.29 4.11 -5.92
N LYS A 201 -2.20 3.71 -4.65
CA LYS A 201 -1.09 4.08 -3.78
C LYS A 201 -0.36 2.81 -3.38
N ALA A 202 0.95 2.78 -3.58
CA ALA A 202 1.81 1.69 -3.09
C ALA A 202 2.46 2.14 -1.79
N ASP A 203 2.15 1.45 -0.71
CA ASP A 203 2.79 1.65 0.58
C ASP A 203 4.07 0.81 0.62
N LEU A 204 5.20 1.50 0.50
CA LEU A 204 6.54 0.94 0.40
C LEU A 204 7.33 1.26 1.67
N PRO A 205 8.43 0.54 1.98
CA PRO A 205 9.19 0.73 3.22
C PRO A 205 9.68 2.16 3.49
N MET A 206 10.01 2.93 2.44
CA MET A 206 10.51 4.31 2.56
C MET A 206 9.42 5.36 2.32
N GLY A 207 8.17 4.97 2.26
CA GLY A 207 7.02 5.86 2.10
C GLY A 207 6.07 5.47 0.98
N GLN A 208 4.96 6.16 0.91
CA GLN A 208 3.88 5.89 -0.03
C GLN A 208 4.14 6.53 -1.39
N VAL A 209 3.95 5.76 -2.45
CA VAL A 209 4.10 6.20 -3.84
C VAL A 209 2.75 6.12 -4.56
N LYS A 210 2.31 7.23 -5.14
CA LYS A 210 1.14 7.26 -6.02
C LYS A 210 1.53 6.76 -7.42
N ALA A 211 0.75 5.84 -7.96
CA ALA A 211 0.94 5.28 -9.29
C ALA A 211 -0.39 5.17 -10.03
N THR A 212 -0.32 4.94 -11.33
CA THR A 212 -1.49 4.63 -12.17
C THR A 212 -1.33 3.22 -12.73
N VAL A 213 -2.38 2.43 -12.68
CA VAL A 213 -2.41 1.13 -13.35
C VAL A 213 -2.37 1.37 -14.86
N GLU A 214 -1.23 1.07 -15.48
CA GLU A 214 -1.01 1.28 -16.93
C GLU A 214 -1.57 0.10 -17.71
N GLN A 215 -1.37 -1.12 -17.20
CA GLN A 215 -1.76 -2.34 -17.91
C GLN A 215 -1.98 -3.50 -16.95
N ILE A 216 -2.84 -4.42 -17.34
CA ILE A 216 -3.09 -5.70 -16.67
C ILE A 216 -2.96 -6.80 -17.73
N VAL A 217 -2.11 -7.79 -17.47
CA VAL A 217 -1.81 -8.89 -18.38
C VAL A 217 -2.13 -10.22 -17.73
N ASP A 218 -3.01 -11.00 -18.37
CA ASP A 218 -3.26 -12.38 -17.96
C ASP A 218 -2.05 -13.25 -18.32
N GLN A 219 -1.46 -13.89 -17.31
CA GLN A 219 -0.34 -14.81 -17.50
C GLN A 219 -0.72 -16.27 -17.11
N GLY A 220 -2.02 -16.55 -16.99
CA GLY A 220 -2.58 -17.85 -16.64
C GLY A 220 -2.81 -18.00 -15.14
N GLU A 221 -1.82 -18.48 -14.38
CA GLU A 221 -1.94 -18.68 -12.94
C GLU A 221 -2.07 -17.36 -12.15
N LYS A 222 -1.41 -16.30 -12.62
CA LYS A 222 -1.40 -14.98 -12.00
C LYS A 222 -1.60 -13.87 -13.03
N TRP A 223 -2.08 -12.74 -12.56
CA TRP A 223 -2.23 -11.53 -13.35
C TRP A 223 -1.06 -10.58 -13.07
N LEU A 224 -0.38 -10.17 -14.13
CA LEU A 224 0.66 -9.15 -14.02
C LEU A 224 0.00 -7.76 -14.07
N VAL A 225 0.15 -7.00 -13.00
CA VAL A 225 -0.29 -5.61 -12.91
C VAL A 225 0.92 -4.69 -13.07
N ILE A 226 0.86 -3.79 -14.04
CA ILE A 226 1.90 -2.81 -14.35
C ILE A 226 1.41 -1.43 -13.90
N MET A 227 2.12 -0.83 -12.96
CA MET A 227 1.80 0.45 -12.35
C MET A 227 2.90 1.45 -12.68
N LYS A 228 2.54 2.58 -13.27
CA LYS A 228 3.44 3.67 -13.65
C LYS A 228 3.41 4.80 -12.64
N THR A 229 4.58 5.34 -12.33
CA THR A 229 4.71 6.49 -11.46
C THR A 229 5.75 7.50 -11.97
N THR A 230 5.57 8.76 -11.59
CA THR A 230 6.54 9.85 -11.77
C THR A 230 7.05 10.38 -10.42
N VAL A 231 6.58 9.75 -9.33
CA VAL A 231 6.94 10.17 -7.97
C VAL A 231 8.36 9.68 -7.67
N PHE A 232 9.19 10.57 -7.13
CA PHE A 232 10.49 10.18 -6.61
C PHE A 232 10.31 9.29 -5.38
N TYR A 233 11.10 8.22 -5.31
CA TYR A 233 11.17 7.33 -4.17
C TYR A 233 12.63 7.19 -3.74
N GLU A 234 12.91 7.37 -2.46
CA GLU A 234 14.26 7.25 -1.93
C GLU A 234 14.80 5.83 -2.15
N ASP A 235 16.07 5.71 -2.52
CA ASP A 235 16.74 4.44 -2.85
C ASP A 235 16.09 3.64 -4.01
N PHE A 236 15.21 4.28 -4.83
CA PHE A 236 14.60 3.59 -5.97
C PHE A 236 15.64 2.99 -6.93
N ASP A 237 16.83 3.59 -6.99
CA ASP A 237 17.95 3.15 -7.83
C ASP A 237 18.66 1.90 -7.31
N LYS A 238 18.50 1.56 -6.02
CA LYS A 238 19.13 0.40 -5.37
C LYS A 238 18.20 -0.80 -5.28
N LEU A 239 16.90 -0.58 -5.11
CA LEU A 239 15.93 -1.65 -4.90
C LEU A 239 15.47 -2.25 -6.25
N ARG A 240 15.42 -3.60 -6.32
CA ARG A 240 14.81 -4.32 -7.44
C ARG A 240 13.45 -4.88 -7.07
N SER A 241 13.28 -5.32 -5.84
CA SER A 241 11.99 -5.78 -5.32
C SER A 241 11.79 -5.42 -3.87
N THR A 242 10.55 -5.27 -3.47
CA THR A 242 10.15 -5.06 -2.07
C THR A 242 8.71 -5.52 -1.86
N LYS A 243 8.38 -5.88 -0.62
CA LYS A 243 6.98 -6.06 -0.23
C LYS A 243 6.28 -4.71 -0.20
N ALA A 244 5.05 -4.69 -0.65
CA ALA A 244 4.22 -3.49 -0.72
C ALA A 244 2.75 -3.83 -0.44
N THR A 245 2.05 -2.92 0.21
CA THR A 245 0.60 -2.92 0.28
C THR A 245 0.07 -1.96 -0.78
N ILE A 246 -0.64 -2.47 -1.78
CA ILE A 246 -1.27 -1.64 -2.81
C ILE A 246 -2.67 -1.26 -2.35
N ILE A 247 -2.89 0.02 -2.14
CA ILE A 247 -4.20 0.60 -1.83
C ILE A 247 -4.85 0.94 -3.17
N THR A 248 -5.77 0.09 -3.60
CA THR A 248 -6.46 0.21 -4.88
C THR A 248 -7.65 1.17 -4.80
N GLN A 249 -8.26 1.25 -3.63
CA GLN A 249 -9.37 2.16 -3.34
C GLN A 249 -9.24 2.70 -1.92
N ASP A 250 -9.53 3.97 -1.75
CA ASP A 250 -9.43 4.68 -0.48
C ASP A 250 -10.68 5.56 -0.36
N TYR A 251 -11.61 5.11 0.46
CA TYR A 251 -12.89 5.76 0.66
C TYR A 251 -12.98 6.33 2.07
N SER A 252 -13.64 7.47 2.19
CA SER A 252 -13.92 8.12 3.46
C SER A 252 -15.41 8.36 3.60
N GLY A 253 -15.96 8.09 4.78
CA GLY A 253 -17.38 8.29 5.02
C GLY A 253 -17.79 7.88 6.42
N ILE A 254 -19.09 7.77 6.64
CA ILE A 254 -19.65 7.26 7.89
C ILE A 254 -19.77 5.76 7.79
N THR A 255 -19.20 5.04 8.76
CA THR A 255 -19.34 3.59 8.86
C THR A 255 -20.66 3.21 9.52
N VAL A 256 -21.42 2.36 8.83
CA VAL A 256 -22.73 1.83 9.27
C VAL A 256 -22.67 0.32 9.24
N ARG A 257 -23.08 -0.33 10.33
CA ARG A 257 -23.22 -1.80 10.35
C ARG A 257 -24.29 -2.26 9.36
N ASN A 258 -24.01 -3.27 8.57
CA ASN A 258 -24.96 -3.75 7.55
C ASN A 258 -26.30 -4.24 8.15
N SER A 259 -26.29 -4.73 9.40
CA SER A 259 -27.52 -5.07 10.13
C SER A 259 -28.41 -3.87 10.46
N SER A 260 -27.85 -2.65 10.50
CA SER A 260 -28.57 -1.40 10.76
C SER A 260 -29.21 -0.82 9.50
N ILE A 261 -28.78 -1.28 8.32
CA ILE A 261 -29.30 -0.81 7.03
C ILE A 261 -30.61 -1.56 6.73
N THR A 262 -31.63 -0.81 6.35
CA THR A 262 -32.95 -1.32 5.97
C THR A 262 -33.48 -0.63 4.73
N THR A 263 -34.66 -1.08 4.26
CA THR A 263 -35.31 -0.46 3.10
C THR A 263 -36.73 -0.06 3.48
N GLU A 264 -37.06 1.21 3.26
CA GLU A 264 -38.41 1.74 3.41
C GLU A 264 -38.91 2.31 2.07
N LYS A 265 -40.07 1.84 1.60
CA LYS A 265 -40.68 2.24 0.31
C LYS A 265 -39.70 2.17 -0.89
N GLY A 266 -38.80 1.18 -0.89
CA GLY A 266 -37.78 0.99 -1.94
C GLY A 266 -36.52 1.85 -1.80
N VAL A 267 -36.41 2.64 -0.74
CA VAL A 267 -35.23 3.48 -0.45
C VAL A 267 -34.38 2.81 0.63
N ILE A 268 -33.07 2.70 0.40
CA ILE A 268 -32.11 2.17 1.37
C ILE A 268 -31.81 3.26 2.40
N GLY A 269 -31.81 2.92 3.69
CA GLY A 269 -31.57 3.88 4.75
C GLY A 269 -31.39 3.24 6.12
N VAL A 270 -31.29 4.08 7.12
CA VAL A 270 -31.18 3.74 8.55
C VAL A 270 -32.20 4.54 9.36
N TYR A 271 -32.51 4.04 10.57
CA TYR A 271 -33.34 4.80 11.51
C TYR A 271 -32.44 5.54 12.50
N ILE A 272 -32.49 6.87 12.48
CA ILE A 272 -31.78 7.74 13.43
C ILE A 272 -32.71 8.10 14.61
N LYS A 273 -32.16 8.19 15.79
CA LYS A 273 -32.86 8.65 16.99
C LYS A 273 -32.92 10.17 17.01
N SER A 274 -34.12 10.71 17.00
CA SER A 274 -34.36 12.16 17.11
C SER A 274 -34.13 12.66 18.53
N LYS A 275 -34.08 13.99 18.72
CA LYS A 275 -33.98 14.62 20.05
C LYS A 275 -35.14 14.28 21.00
N ASN A 276 -36.29 13.94 20.46
CA ASN A 276 -37.48 13.54 21.23
C ASN A 276 -37.46 12.06 21.61
N GLY A 277 -36.47 11.30 21.14
CA GLY A 277 -36.36 9.86 21.38
C GLY A 277 -37.02 8.98 20.29
N ASP A 278 -37.75 9.57 19.36
CA ASP A 278 -38.37 8.84 18.22
C ASP A 278 -37.32 8.46 17.17
N PHE A 279 -37.59 7.39 16.43
CA PHE A 279 -36.75 6.96 15.33
C PHE A 279 -37.30 7.46 14.00
N ILE A 280 -36.44 8.15 13.22
CA ILE A 280 -36.79 8.73 11.93
C ILE A 280 -35.94 8.04 10.85
N PHE A 281 -36.58 7.57 9.77
CA PHE A 281 -35.88 7.00 8.63
C PHE A 281 -35.08 8.06 7.88
N LYS A 282 -33.79 7.78 7.66
CA LYS A 282 -32.91 8.61 6.79
C LYS A 282 -32.35 7.76 5.66
N PRO A 283 -32.47 8.22 4.40
CA PRO A 283 -31.83 7.57 3.26
C PRO A 283 -30.30 7.59 3.41
N VAL A 284 -29.63 6.53 2.94
CA VAL A 284 -28.17 6.49 2.83
C VAL A 284 -27.74 6.11 1.43
N ASN A 285 -26.62 6.68 1.00
CA ASN A 285 -25.91 6.26 -0.21
C ASN A 285 -24.70 5.46 0.17
N ILE A 286 -24.70 4.16 -0.15
CA ILE A 286 -23.60 3.24 0.12
C ILE A 286 -22.50 3.51 -0.90
N ILE A 287 -21.30 3.86 -0.40
CA ILE A 287 -20.10 4.09 -1.21
C ILE A 287 -19.39 2.75 -1.45
N THR A 288 -19.21 1.96 -0.40
CA THR A 288 -18.58 0.63 -0.43
C THR A 288 -19.00 -0.19 0.79
N SER A 289 -18.73 -1.51 0.77
CA SER A 289 -19.02 -2.42 1.89
C SER A 289 -17.96 -3.51 1.96
N ASP A 290 -17.62 -3.96 3.17
CA ASP A 290 -16.73 -5.11 3.44
C ASP A 290 -17.49 -6.39 3.82
N GLY A 291 -18.83 -6.33 3.86
CA GLY A 291 -19.69 -7.45 4.25
C GLY A 291 -20.30 -7.30 5.64
N ASP A 292 -19.59 -6.75 6.61
CA ASP A 292 -20.07 -6.47 7.97
C ASP A 292 -20.52 -5.02 8.14
N TYR A 293 -19.79 -4.12 7.49
CA TYR A 293 -20.01 -2.66 7.52
C TYR A 293 -20.13 -2.10 6.12
N SER A 294 -20.87 -1.01 5.99
CA SER A 294 -20.95 -0.18 4.80
C SER A 294 -20.47 1.23 5.12
N LEU A 295 -19.70 1.79 4.21
CA LEU A 295 -19.34 3.20 4.23
C LEU A 295 -20.39 3.97 3.45
N VAL A 296 -20.96 5.02 4.06
CA VAL A 296 -22.02 5.83 3.46
C VAL A 296 -21.62 7.30 3.38
N SER A 297 -22.28 8.02 2.49
CA SER A 297 -22.10 9.48 2.31
C SER A 297 -22.45 10.24 3.59
N VAL A 298 -21.83 11.41 3.78
CA VAL A 298 -22.01 12.30 4.94
C VAL A 298 -22.89 13.48 4.52
N SER A 299 -23.82 13.88 5.37
CA SER A 299 -24.69 15.05 5.27
C SER A 299 -25.68 15.01 4.10
N ASN A 300 -25.22 14.88 2.86
CA ASN A 300 -26.04 14.80 1.66
C ASN A 300 -25.38 14.01 0.53
N PHE A 301 -26.22 13.54 -0.38
CA PHE A 301 -25.81 12.94 -1.65
C PHE A 301 -26.82 13.30 -2.75
N TYR A 302 -26.44 13.07 -4.01
CA TYR A 302 -27.37 13.23 -5.15
C TYR A 302 -27.95 11.88 -5.54
N ASP A 303 -29.29 11.82 -5.67
CA ASP A 303 -29.98 10.63 -6.15
C ASP A 303 -29.79 10.43 -7.67
N LYS A 304 -30.41 9.39 -8.23
CA LYS A 304 -30.31 9.07 -9.66
C LYS A 304 -30.91 10.14 -10.57
N GLU A 305 -31.76 11.00 -10.04
CA GLU A 305 -32.43 12.12 -10.74
C GLU A 305 -31.65 13.43 -10.58
N GLY A 306 -30.51 13.39 -9.85
CA GLY A 306 -29.68 14.57 -9.57
C GLY A 306 -30.24 15.47 -8.47
N LYS A 307 -31.20 15.01 -7.67
CA LYS A 307 -31.77 15.74 -6.54
C LYS A 307 -30.91 15.52 -5.30
N GLU A 308 -30.63 16.59 -4.57
CA GLU A 308 -29.94 16.54 -3.30
C GLU A 308 -30.81 15.88 -2.21
N VAL A 309 -30.29 14.85 -1.56
CA VAL A 309 -30.94 14.09 -0.50
C VAL A 309 -30.12 14.19 0.77
N SER A 310 -30.72 14.65 1.85
CA SER A 310 -30.09 14.67 3.18
C SER A 310 -29.96 13.25 3.72
N THR A 311 -28.78 12.95 4.24
CA THR A 311 -28.43 11.64 4.84
C THR A 311 -27.92 11.81 6.28
N VAL A 312 -27.28 10.80 6.81
CA VAL A 312 -26.74 10.74 8.17
C VAL A 312 -25.58 11.70 8.39
N GLU A 313 -25.39 12.09 9.64
CA GLU A 313 -24.27 12.92 10.11
C GLU A 313 -23.39 12.16 11.12
N ILE A 314 -22.19 12.68 11.34
CA ILE A 314 -21.29 12.16 12.37
C ILE A 314 -21.97 12.33 13.72
N TYR A 315 -21.89 11.27 14.55
CA TYR A 315 -22.51 11.18 15.86
C TYR A 315 -24.04 11.01 15.88
N ASP A 316 -24.70 10.82 14.74
CA ASP A 316 -26.08 10.34 14.74
C ASP A 316 -26.16 8.99 15.45
N GLU A 317 -27.17 8.82 16.31
CA GLU A 317 -27.47 7.57 17.01
C GLU A 317 -28.47 6.76 16.16
N ILE A 318 -28.08 5.55 15.70
CA ILE A 318 -28.92 4.71 14.82
C ILE A 318 -29.33 3.39 15.48
N LEU A 319 -30.43 2.80 15.03
CA LEU A 319 -30.86 1.46 15.44
C LEU A 319 -29.93 0.38 14.87
N LYS A 320 -29.47 -0.56 15.71
CA LYS A 320 -28.58 -1.67 15.30
C LYS A 320 -29.27 -2.71 14.42
N ASN A 321 -30.54 -3.04 14.72
CA ASN A 321 -31.31 -4.09 14.05
C ASN A 321 -32.76 -3.67 13.84
N PRO A 322 -33.07 -2.73 12.92
CA PRO A 322 -34.39 -2.16 12.76
C PRO A 322 -35.48 -3.20 12.44
N LYS A 323 -35.11 -4.35 11.82
CA LYS A 323 -36.08 -5.42 11.48
C LYS A 323 -36.60 -6.18 12.72
N GLN A 324 -35.84 -6.23 13.80
CA GLN A 324 -36.23 -6.90 15.05
C GLN A 324 -36.90 -5.94 16.02
N ASP A 325 -36.40 -4.74 16.13
CA ASP A 325 -36.83 -3.77 17.14
C ASP A 325 -38.15 -3.07 16.77
N TYR A 326 -38.42 -2.83 15.50
CA TYR A 326 -39.68 -2.17 15.06
C TYR A 326 -40.93 -3.08 15.20
N LYS A 327 -40.76 -4.41 15.10
CA LYS A 327 -41.86 -5.37 15.34
C LYS A 327 -42.25 -5.51 16.81
N SER A 328 -41.40 -5.12 17.75
CA SER A 328 -41.73 -5.19 19.19
C SER A 328 -42.58 -4.01 19.66
N ASP A 329 -42.44 -2.84 19.03
CA ASP A 329 -43.15 -1.63 19.45
C ASP A 329 -44.56 -1.54 18.85
N GLU A 330 -44.83 -2.16 17.66
CA GLU A 330 -46.21 -2.29 17.14
C GLU A 330 -47.11 -3.24 17.97
N LYS A 331 -46.52 -4.15 18.77
CA LYS A 331 -47.29 -5.03 19.68
C LYS A 331 -47.68 -4.35 20.99
N ASN A 332 -46.95 -3.31 21.41
CA ASN A 332 -47.23 -2.60 22.67
C ASN A 332 -48.17 -1.40 22.50
N THR A 333 -48.61 -1.09 21.27
CA THR A 333 -49.54 0.01 20.99
C THR A 333 -50.98 -0.48 20.72
N LYS A 334 -51.23 -1.78 20.90
CA LYS A 334 -52.55 -2.43 20.69
C LYS A 334 -53.07 -3.17 21.94
N GLU A 335 -52.78 -2.67 23.12
CA GLU A 335 -53.51 -3.05 24.36
C GLU A 335 -54.10 -1.82 25.05
#